data_21a348015bc3adde3a3f2c7e05e200b0
#
_entry.id   21a348015bc3adde3a3f2c7e05e200b0
#
_cell.length_a   1.000
_cell.length_b   1.000
_cell.length_c   1.000
_cell.angle_alpha   90.00
_cell.angle_beta   90.00
_cell.angle_gamma   90.00
#
_symmetry.space_group_name_H-M   'P 1'
#
loop_
_entity.id
_entity.type
_entity.pdbx_description
1 polymer ?
#
loop_
_entity_poly.entity_id
_entity_poly.type
_entity_poly.pdbx_seq_one_letter_code
_entity_poly.pdbx_strand_id
1 'polypeptide(L)'
;PSRRRGFFYQMLTFARPEASIFALQKTNAMKDSIDFGSMEIPKLFRKLLIPTVLGMVFSAVFVITDGIFVGRGIGSDALAAVNITAPLFLISTGVGLMFGVGASVVASIHLAQGKVKAARINVTQAVAVSSLLLAAYSFLITSCAREVALLLGSSERLLPLAVEYMHWFAPFLPFSALLSSGMFFIRLDGSPNYAMLCNAVPAVINIVLDPILIFGLGMGVKGAAIATVLSQAVGAIWVIRFLTGPKTILKIRKEDMKLEGKIIMPVLALGISTFVMLSTESLLSISFSSSLARYGGDVAVGAMTVITSASQLCTMPISGICQGGQPVMSFNFGAGKKDRVKQAFRFQLTLCLSYTTIFWLLMMLVPGAVAGIFTSDASLIDYTTWAMRIYMAGIFSTGVQIACQQSFMALGQAKVSLLLACLRKLILLIPLIFILPHVVANPVFGVFLAEPVSDIIAAAVTATTFFLQFNKILDKGAGKV
;
A
#
# COMPACT_ATOMS: atom_id res chain seq x y z
N PRO A 1 56.23 9.46 -21.21
CA PRO A 1 55.65 8.16 -20.79
C PRO A 1 54.76 8.23 -19.56
N SER A 2 54.83 9.28 -18.71
CA SER A 2 54.07 9.37 -17.43
C SER A 2 52.61 9.83 -17.58
N ARG A 3 52.22 10.55 -18.64
CA ARG A 3 50.84 11.02 -18.83
C ARG A 3 49.86 9.96 -19.36
N ARG A 4 50.34 8.89 -20.01
CA ARG A 4 49.47 7.80 -20.48
C ARG A 4 49.03 6.81 -19.40
N ARG A 5 49.78 6.67 -18.32
CA ARG A 5 49.39 5.80 -17.19
C ARG A 5 48.26 6.38 -16.32
N GLY A 6 48.17 7.72 -16.23
CA GLY A 6 47.08 8.38 -15.46
C GLY A 6 45.71 8.25 -16.15
N PHE A 7 45.68 8.28 -17.48
CA PHE A 7 44.43 8.16 -18.24
C PHE A 7 43.86 6.73 -18.21
N PHE A 8 44.73 5.70 -18.20
CA PHE A 8 44.34 4.30 -18.10
C PHE A 8 43.82 3.96 -16.68
N TYR A 9 44.36 4.57 -15.63
CA TYR A 9 43.87 4.41 -14.25
C TYR A 9 42.51 5.11 -14.04
N GLN A 10 42.26 6.24 -14.65
CA GLN A 10 40.95 6.89 -14.63
C GLN A 10 39.90 6.12 -15.45
N MET A 11 40.28 5.45 -16.55
CA MET A 11 39.37 4.60 -17.32
C MET A 11 38.99 3.30 -16.59
N LEU A 12 39.87 2.73 -15.79
CA LEU A 12 39.61 1.51 -14.99
C LEU A 12 38.75 1.78 -13.75
N THR A 13 38.73 3.02 -13.24
CA THR A 13 37.83 3.44 -12.15
C THR A 13 36.39 3.73 -12.62
N PHE A 14 36.19 3.98 -13.92
CA PHE A 14 34.86 4.10 -14.53
C PHE A 14 34.18 2.76 -14.88
N ALA A 15 34.93 1.65 -14.83
CA ALA A 15 34.47 0.34 -15.31
C ALA A 15 33.76 -0.55 -14.27
N ARG A 16 33.56 -0.07 -13.03
CA ARG A 16 32.79 -0.83 -12.01
C ARG A 16 31.81 0.08 -11.26
N PRO A 17 30.61 0.34 -11.80
CA PRO A 17 29.57 1.08 -11.09
C PRO A 17 29.17 0.40 -9.77
N GLU A 18 29.28 -0.92 -9.67
CA GLU A 18 29.01 -1.69 -8.45
C GLU A 18 29.93 -1.32 -7.29
N ALA A 19 31.22 -1.06 -7.53
CA ALA A 19 32.20 -0.75 -6.50
C ALA A 19 31.94 0.61 -5.81
N SER A 20 31.40 1.60 -6.54
CA SER A 20 31.13 2.92 -5.99
C SER A 20 29.86 2.96 -5.13
N ILE A 21 28.82 2.18 -5.50
CA ILE A 21 27.60 2.03 -4.69
C ILE A 21 27.89 1.23 -3.43
N PHE A 22 28.72 0.18 -3.54
CA PHE A 22 29.19 -0.63 -2.43
C PHE A 22 30.03 0.16 -1.42
N ALA A 23 30.90 1.04 -1.91
CA ALA A 23 31.70 1.92 -1.04
C ALA A 23 30.83 2.93 -0.28
N LEU A 24 29.78 3.48 -0.94
CA LEU A 24 28.82 4.38 -0.33
C LEU A 24 27.92 3.67 0.71
N GLN A 25 27.61 2.40 0.51
CA GLN A 25 26.86 1.60 1.49
C GLN A 25 27.67 1.20 2.71
N LYS A 26 29.00 0.95 2.55
CA LYS A 26 29.88 0.49 3.63
C LYS A 26 30.21 1.54 4.70
N THR A 27 30.07 2.83 4.40
CA THR A 27 30.47 3.93 5.32
C THR A 27 29.44 4.30 6.38
N ASN A 28 28.28 3.60 6.45
CA ASN A 28 27.18 4.00 7.34
C ASN A 28 26.85 2.95 8.41
N ALA A 29 27.36 3.17 9.64
CA ALA A 29 27.16 2.31 10.81
C ALA A 29 25.70 2.14 11.30
N MET A 30 24.70 2.78 10.65
CA MET A 30 23.26 2.63 10.95
C MET A 30 22.44 2.06 9.79
N LYS A 31 23.08 1.60 8.72
CA LYS A 31 22.38 0.87 7.64
C LYS A 31 22.40 -0.62 7.94
N ASP A 32 21.29 -1.30 7.64
CA ASP A 32 21.14 -2.75 7.80
C ASP A 32 22.06 -3.57 6.87
N SER A 33 23.11 -2.98 6.32
CA SER A 33 24.09 -3.57 5.39
C SER A 33 23.42 -4.48 4.32
N ILE A 34 22.40 -3.94 3.65
CA ILE A 34 21.64 -4.65 2.62
C ILE A 34 22.29 -4.40 1.26
N ASP A 35 22.76 -5.46 0.64
CA ASP A 35 23.21 -5.48 -0.76
C ASP A 35 22.18 -6.22 -1.60
N PHE A 36 21.41 -5.46 -2.40
CA PHE A 36 20.39 -6.01 -3.28
C PHE A 36 20.96 -6.87 -4.40
N GLY A 37 22.20 -6.63 -4.79
CA GLY A 37 22.85 -7.26 -5.94
C GLY A 37 23.60 -8.56 -5.67
N SER A 38 24.09 -8.80 -4.43
CA SER A 38 24.94 -9.96 -4.11
C SER A 38 24.40 -10.85 -3.01
N MET A 39 23.64 -10.29 -2.03
CA MET A 39 23.10 -11.07 -0.91
C MET A 39 22.14 -12.16 -1.40
N GLU A 40 22.16 -13.36 -0.80
CA GLU A 40 21.24 -14.46 -1.10
C GLU A 40 19.79 -14.03 -0.99
N ILE A 41 18.95 -14.41 -1.97
CA ILE A 41 17.55 -13.97 -2.08
C ILE A 41 16.74 -14.28 -0.81
N PRO A 42 16.76 -15.49 -0.22
CA PRO A 42 15.98 -15.75 1.00
C PRO A 42 16.40 -14.89 2.19
N LYS A 43 17.70 -14.65 2.35
CA LYS A 43 18.25 -13.79 3.41
C LYS A 43 17.86 -12.33 3.21
N LEU A 44 17.90 -11.86 1.95
CA LEU A 44 17.51 -10.52 1.54
C LEU A 44 16.02 -10.27 1.80
N PHE A 45 15.17 -11.22 1.37
CA PHE A 45 13.73 -11.16 1.63
C PHE A 45 13.42 -11.13 3.12
N ARG A 46 14.04 -11.99 3.94
CA ARG A 46 13.81 -12.00 5.38
C ARG A 46 14.13 -10.65 6.03
N LYS A 47 15.23 -10.01 5.62
CA LYS A 47 15.62 -8.69 6.13
C LYS A 47 14.63 -7.57 5.74
N LEU A 48 13.96 -7.68 4.60
CA LEU A 48 13.01 -6.69 4.12
C LEU A 48 11.57 -7.01 4.57
N LEU A 49 11.19 -8.28 4.51
CA LEU A 49 9.85 -8.76 4.78
C LEU A 49 9.43 -8.53 6.22
N ILE A 50 10.25 -9.00 7.18
CA ILE A 50 9.91 -8.95 8.60
C ILE A 50 9.60 -7.52 9.05
N PRO A 51 10.48 -6.52 8.82
CA PRO A 51 10.17 -5.15 9.18
C PRO A 51 8.96 -4.58 8.42
N THR A 52 8.77 -4.96 7.15
CA THR A 52 7.65 -4.45 6.35
C THR A 52 6.30 -4.99 6.86
N VAL A 53 6.21 -6.29 7.15
CA VAL A 53 4.99 -6.90 7.71
C VAL A 53 4.70 -6.35 9.10
N LEU A 54 5.72 -6.24 9.98
CA LEU A 54 5.56 -5.63 11.30
C LEU A 54 5.08 -4.18 11.19
N GLY A 55 5.63 -3.39 10.27
CA GLY A 55 5.16 -2.02 10.01
C GLY A 55 3.69 -1.96 9.62
N MET A 56 3.20 -2.92 8.82
CA MET A 56 1.78 -3.02 8.47
C MET A 56 0.90 -3.43 9.64
N VAL A 57 1.40 -4.34 10.51
CA VAL A 57 0.69 -4.71 11.75
C VAL A 57 0.53 -3.49 12.65
N PHE A 58 1.58 -2.67 12.83
CA PHE A 58 1.47 -1.42 13.59
C PHE A 58 0.46 -0.45 12.98
N SER A 59 0.41 -0.33 11.65
CA SER A 59 -0.61 0.50 10.98
C SER A 59 -2.03 -0.03 11.20
N ALA A 60 -2.23 -1.35 11.21
CA ALA A 60 -3.52 -1.95 11.50
C ALA A 60 -3.95 -1.71 12.96
N VAL A 61 -3.03 -1.90 13.91
CA VAL A 61 -3.28 -1.62 15.34
C VAL A 61 -3.65 -0.16 15.54
N PHE A 62 -2.95 0.78 14.88
CA PHE A 62 -3.28 2.20 14.89
C PHE A 62 -4.75 2.44 14.51
N VAL A 63 -5.19 1.94 13.34
CA VAL A 63 -6.56 2.17 12.83
C VAL A 63 -7.62 1.56 13.75
N ILE A 64 -7.38 0.34 14.25
CA ILE A 64 -8.32 -0.35 15.14
C ILE A 64 -8.45 0.39 16.47
N THR A 65 -7.33 0.81 17.05
CA THR A 65 -7.30 1.45 18.36
C THR A 65 -7.95 2.83 18.31
N ASP A 66 -7.65 3.62 17.28
CA ASP A 66 -8.27 4.93 17.04
C ASP A 66 -9.82 4.77 16.95
N GLY A 67 -10.30 3.82 16.15
CA GLY A 67 -11.74 3.52 16.07
C GLY A 67 -12.38 3.11 17.40
N ILE A 68 -11.68 2.34 18.23
CA ILE A 68 -12.17 1.96 19.58
C ILE A 68 -12.28 3.18 20.49
N PHE A 69 -11.27 4.05 20.52
CA PHE A 69 -11.28 5.23 21.38
C PHE A 69 -12.35 6.24 20.93
N VAL A 70 -12.52 6.48 19.65
CA VAL A 70 -13.58 7.34 19.12
C VAL A 70 -14.95 6.77 19.44
N GLY A 71 -15.18 5.48 19.14
CA GLY A 71 -16.48 4.85 19.34
C GLY A 71 -16.91 4.76 20.81
N ARG A 72 -16.00 4.40 21.71
CA ARG A 72 -16.27 4.28 23.15
C ARG A 72 -16.17 5.61 23.90
N GLY A 73 -15.32 6.52 23.41
CA GLY A 73 -15.02 7.76 24.11
C GLY A 73 -15.96 8.91 23.80
N ILE A 74 -16.45 8.97 22.58
CA ILE A 74 -17.27 10.11 22.13
C ILE A 74 -18.70 9.65 21.80
N GLY A 75 -18.83 8.45 21.23
CA GLY A 75 -20.11 7.82 20.88
C GLY A 75 -20.24 7.47 19.40
N SER A 76 -21.37 6.85 19.07
CA SER A 76 -21.66 6.34 17.73
C SER A 76 -21.72 7.44 16.65
N ASP A 77 -22.20 8.64 16.98
CA ASP A 77 -22.30 9.76 16.05
C ASP A 77 -20.92 10.28 15.64
N ALA A 78 -19.99 10.34 16.59
CA ALA A 78 -18.60 10.71 16.30
C ALA A 78 -17.89 9.66 15.43
N LEU A 79 -18.10 8.38 15.75
CA LEU A 79 -17.55 7.29 14.93
C LEU A 79 -18.11 7.32 13.50
N ALA A 80 -19.42 7.59 13.36
CA ALA A 80 -20.06 7.75 12.06
C ALA A 80 -19.49 8.95 11.28
N ALA A 81 -19.27 10.10 11.94
CA ALA A 81 -18.67 11.28 11.34
C ALA A 81 -17.24 11.02 10.85
N VAL A 82 -16.40 10.35 11.66
CA VAL A 82 -15.04 9.94 11.28
C VAL A 82 -15.07 8.99 10.08
N ASN A 83 -15.96 7.99 10.08
CA ASN A 83 -16.11 7.05 8.96
C ASN A 83 -16.56 7.74 7.66
N ILE A 84 -17.43 8.76 7.73
CA ILE A 84 -17.81 9.57 6.56
C ILE A 84 -16.58 10.26 5.95
N THR A 85 -15.61 10.68 6.76
CA THR A 85 -14.39 11.35 6.29
C THR A 85 -13.29 10.39 5.85
N ALA A 86 -13.38 9.10 6.16
CA ALA A 86 -12.39 8.09 5.84
C ALA A 86 -11.96 8.04 4.35
N PRO A 87 -12.86 8.24 3.34
CA PRO A 87 -12.46 8.31 1.94
C PRO A 87 -11.42 9.39 1.64
N LEU A 88 -11.43 10.50 2.36
CA LEU A 88 -10.45 11.58 2.18
C LEU A 88 -9.04 11.13 2.56
N PHE A 89 -8.94 10.37 3.64
CA PHE A 89 -7.67 9.75 4.08
C PHE A 89 -7.19 8.67 3.10
N LEU A 90 -8.11 7.83 2.59
CA LEU A 90 -7.79 6.80 1.62
C LEU A 90 -7.23 7.41 0.32
N ILE A 91 -7.81 8.49 -0.18
CA ILE A 91 -7.31 9.20 -1.36
C ILE A 91 -5.91 9.75 -1.08
N SER A 92 -5.69 10.40 0.06
CA SER A 92 -4.38 10.94 0.44
C SER A 92 -3.33 9.83 0.52
N THR A 93 -3.64 8.73 1.20
CA THR A 93 -2.77 7.54 1.29
C THR A 93 -2.52 6.93 -0.09
N GLY A 94 -3.56 6.85 -0.92
CA GLY A 94 -3.47 6.37 -2.30
C GLY A 94 -2.52 7.19 -3.15
N VAL A 95 -2.57 8.52 -3.04
CA VAL A 95 -1.60 9.42 -3.69
C VAL A 95 -0.20 9.18 -3.15
N GLY A 96 -0.03 9.08 -1.83
CA GLY A 96 1.26 8.77 -1.22
C GLY A 96 1.87 7.47 -1.73
N LEU A 97 1.06 6.41 -1.79
CA LEU A 97 1.49 5.11 -2.32
C LEU A 97 1.76 5.15 -3.83
N MET A 98 0.98 5.89 -4.60
CA MET A 98 1.22 6.09 -6.04
C MET A 98 2.61 6.64 -6.30
N PHE A 99 2.98 7.72 -5.63
CA PHE A 99 4.32 8.31 -5.76
C PHE A 99 5.40 7.45 -5.11
N GLY A 100 5.11 6.84 -3.96
CA GLY A 100 6.04 5.96 -3.23
C GLY A 100 6.46 4.75 -4.04
N VAL A 101 5.50 3.99 -4.56
CA VAL A 101 5.74 2.80 -5.37
C VAL A 101 6.37 3.18 -6.71
N GLY A 102 5.78 4.14 -7.44
CA GLY A 102 6.26 4.53 -8.76
C GLY A 102 7.70 5.04 -8.72
N ALA A 103 8.00 5.99 -7.83
CA ALA A 103 9.36 6.55 -7.73
C ALA A 103 10.36 5.53 -7.18
N SER A 104 9.95 4.66 -6.26
CA SER A 104 10.81 3.60 -5.73
C SER A 104 11.26 2.62 -6.82
N VAL A 105 10.37 2.21 -7.73
CA VAL A 105 10.72 1.34 -8.87
C VAL A 105 11.70 2.04 -9.81
N VAL A 106 11.38 3.26 -10.25
CA VAL A 106 12.24 4.02 -11.17
C VAL A 106 13.61 4.31 -10.54
N ALA A 107 13.63 4.76 -9.28
CA ALA A 107 14.87 5.03 -8.56
C ALA A 107 15.70 3.76 -8.34
N SER A 108 15.07 2.62 -8.07
CA SER A 108 15.74 1.32 -7.91
C SER A 108 16.47 0.89 -9.18
N ILE A 109 15.82 1.04 -10.34
CA ILE A 109 16.42 0.75 -11.65
C ILE A 109 17.62 1.68 -11.93
N HIS A 110 17.47 2.99 -11.65
CA HIS A 110 18.56 3.95 -11.80
C HIS A 110 19.74 3.66 -10.87
N LEU A 111 19.48 3.31 -9.62
CA LEU A 111 20.54 2.90 -8.67
C LEU A 111 21.31 1.68 -9.17
N ALA A 112 20.60 0.68 -9.67
CA ALA A 112 21.21 -0.53 -10.23
C ALA A 112 22.07 -0.26 -11.45
N GLN A 113 21.73 0.78 -12.23
CA GLN A 113 22.52 1.26 -13.38
C GLN A 113 23.67 2.22 -12.98
N GLY A 114 23.89 2.45 -11.70
CA GLY A 114 24.91 3.41 -11.23
C GLY A 114 24.50 4.89 -11.33
N LYS A 115 23.28 5.20 -11.77
CA LYS A 115 22.77 6.56 -12.00
C LYS A 115 22.19 7.17 -10.71
N VAL A 116 23.02 7.32 -9.68
CA VAL A 116 22.58 7.79 -8.34
C VAL A 116 21.90 9.17 -8.40
N LYS A 117 22.41 10.09 -9.24
CA LYS A 117 21.82 11.42 -9.40
C LYS A 117 20.39 11.34 -9.94
N ALA A 118 20.15 10.50 -10.96
CA ALA A 118 18.81 10.30 -11.53
C ALA A 118 17.84 9.70 -10.48
N ALA A 119 18.27 8.74 -9.66
CA ALA A 119 17.49 8.20 -8.58
C ALA A 119 17.10 9.26 -7.54
N ARG A 120 18.03 10.15 -7.16
CA ARG A 120 17.75 11.28 -6.24
C ARG A 120 16.73 12.26 -6.82
N ILE A 121 16.87 12.62 -8.08
CA ILE A 121 15.94 13.52 -8.78
C ILE A 121 14.53 12.90 -8.78
N ASN A 122 14.38 11.61 -9.10
CA ASN A 122 13.08 10.94 -9.09
C ASN A 122 12.41 10.99 -7.72
N VAL A 123 13.16 10.67 -6.65
CA VAL A 123 12.63 10.70 -5.29
C VAL A 123 12.29 12.13 -4.86
N THR A 124 13.15 13.10 -5.14
CA THR A 124 12.93 14.50 -4.77
C THR A 124 11.70 15.08 -5.47
N GLN A 125 11.55 14.83 -6.77
CA GLN A 125 10.39 15.30 -7.53
C GLN A 125 9.10 14.59 -7.11
N ALA A 126 9.15 13.28 -6.83
CA ALA A 126 7.98 12.54 -6.32
C ALA A 126 7.49 13.11 -4.99
N VAL A 127 8.40 13.40 -4.06
CA VAL A 127 8.04 14.03 -2.78
C VAL A 127 7.49 15.44 -2.99
N ALA A 128 8.11 16.25 -3.84
CA ALA A 128 7.67 17.62 -4.11
C ALA A 128 6.27 17.65 -4.75
N VAL A 129 6.05 16.84 -5.80
CA VAL A 129 4.77 16.80 -6.52
C VAL A 129 3.65 16.24 -5.64
N SER A 130 3.89 15.13 -4.92
CA SER A 130 2.88 14.55 -4.03
C SER A 130 2.51 15.52 -2.90
N SER A 131 3.49 16.20 -2.31
CA SER A 131 3.24 17.20 -1.27
C SER A 131 2.46 18.40 -1.78
N LEU A 132 2.78 18.91 -2.97
CA LEU A 132 2.07 20.04 -3.59
C LEU A 132 0.63 19.66 -3.94
N LEU A 133 0.43 18.48 -4.55
CA LEU A 133 -0.89 17.98 -4.94
C LEU A 133 -1.78 17.79 -3.72
N LEU A 134 -1.23 17.24 -2.63
CA LEU A 134 -1.99 17.04 -1.40
C LEU A 134 -2.16 18.30 -0.57
N ALA A 135 -1.27 19.29 -0.68
CA ALA A 135 -1.51 20.62 -0.12
C ALA A 135 -2.69 21.30 -0.82
N ALA A 136 -2.79 21.21 -2.16
CA ALA A 136 -3.93 21.72 -2.89
C ALA A 136 -5.23 20.95 -2.54
N TYR A 137 -5.17 19.63 -2.43
CA TYR A 137 -6.29 18.79 -2.01
C TYR A 137 -6.76 19.14 -0.59
N SER A 138 -5.83 19.29 0.34
CA SER A 138 -6.07 19.70 1.71
C SER A 138 -6.71 21.08 1.80
N PHE A 139 -6.22 22.05 1.02
CA PHE A 139 -6.79 23.39 0.94
C PHE A 139 -8.25 23.34 0.43
N LEU A 140 -8.51 22.57 -0.62
CA LEU A 140 -9.85 22.39 -1.17
C LEU A 140 -10.81 21.82 -0.11
N ILE A 141 -10.42 20.74 0.57
CA ILE A 141 -11.26 20.12 1.61
C ILE A 141 -11.52 21.08 2.76
N THR A 142 -10.50 21.77 3.23
CA THR A 142 -10.65 22.71 4.36
C THR A 142 -11.53 23.90 3.99
N SER A 143 -11.42 24.41 2.75
CA SER A 143 -12.23 25.54 2.26
C SER A 143 -13.68 25.17 2.00
N CYS A 144 -13.97 23.94 1.58
CA CYS A 144 -15.29 23.44 1.21
C CYS A 144 -15.72 22.26 2.12
N ALA A 145 -15.38 22.30 3.41
CA ALA A 145 -15.58 21.16 4.32
C ALA A 145 -17.07 20.75 4.44
N ARG A 146 -17.98 21.72 4.44
CA ARG A 146 -19.42 21.47 4.51
C ARG A 146 -19.95 20.75 3.27
N GLU A 147 -19.60 21.26 2.10
CA GLU A 147 -20.02 20.70 0.80
C GLU A 147 -19.42 19.30 0.60
N VAL A 148 -18.17 19.11 0.99
CA VAL A 148 -17.49 17.82 0.96
C VAL A 148 -18.16 16.82 1.91
N ALA A 149 -18.53 17.23 3.13
CA ALA A 149 -19.22 16.36 4.08
C ALA A 149 -20.58 15.91 3.54
N LEU A 150 -21.35 16.84 2.97
CA LEU A 150 -22.64 16.53 2.34
C LEU A 150 -22.48 15.59 1.13
N LEU A 151 -21.48 15.83 0.29
CA LEU A 151 -21.17 14.96 -0.86
C LEU A 151 -20.80 13.54 -0.41
N LEU A 152 -20.13 13.39 0.74
CA LEU A 152 -19.79 12.11 1.32
C LEU A 152 -20.96 11.42 2.06
N GLY A 153 -22.14 12.04 2.06
CA GLY A 153 -23.35 11.46 2.62
C GLY A 153 -23.60 11.80 4.10
N SER A 154 -23.02 12.87 4.61
CA SER A 154 -23.29 13.34 5.98
C SER A 154 -24.74 13.80 6.12
N SER A 155 -25.43 13.31 7.17
CA SER A 155 -26.72 13.85 7.56
C SER A 155 -26.57 15.20 8.28
N GLU A 156 -27.63 15.99 8.33
CA GLU A 156 -27.65 17.27 9.06
C GLU A 156 -27.19 17.13 10.53
N ARG A 157 -27.48 15.99 11.14
CA ARG A 157 -27.09 15.69 12.53
C ARG A 157 -25.58 15.46 12.69
N LEU A 158 -24.98 14.79 11.72
CA LEU A 158 -23.55 14.43 11.76
C LEU A 158 -22.66 15.52 11.15
N LEU A 159 -23.25 16.43 10.37
CA LEU A 159 -22.54 17.47 9.64
C LEU A 159 -21.60 18.32 10.51
N PRO A 160 -22.02 18.83 11.68
CA PRO A 160 -21.12 19.62 12.54
C PRO A 160 -19.88 18.84 12.98
N LEU A 161 -20.05 17.56 13.35
CA LEU A 161 -18.94 16.70 13.80
C LEU A 161 -17.98 16.36 12.65
N ALA A 162 -18.53 16.07 11.46
CA ALA A 162 -17.75 15.78 10.27
C ALA A 162 -16.93 17.00 9.82
N VAL A 163 -17.55 18.19 9.80
CA VAL A 163 -16.88 19.44 9.45
C VAL A 163 -15.80 19.80 10.47
N GLU A 164 -16.08 19.65 11.75
CA GLU A 164 -15.08 19.88 12.81
C GLU A 164 -13.88 18.94 12.66
N TYR A 165 -14.11 17.64 12.44
CA TYR A 165 -13.06 16.67 12.22
C TYR A 165 -12.22 17.04 10.98
N MET A 166 -12.87 17.39 9.86
CA MET A 166 -12.18 17.76 8.62
C MET A 166 -11.29 19.00 8.80
N HIS A 167 -11.75 20.04 9.50
CA HIS A 167 -10.94 21.24 9.73
C HIS A 167 -9.64 20.97 10.48
N TRP A 168 -9.65 20.02 11.42
CA TRP A 168 -8.46 19.65 12.17
C TRP A 168 -7.59 18.62 11.46
N PHE A 169 -8.20 17.75 10.67
CA PHE A 169 -7.51 16.65 10.02
C PHE A 169 -6.99 17.00 8.63
N ALA A 170 -7.81 17.67 7.79
CA ALA A 170 -7.49 17.88 6.37
C ALA A 170 -6.20 18.69 6.14
N PRO A 171 -5.85 19.75 6.89
CA PRO A 171 -4.61 20.51 6.69
C PRO A 171 -3.35 19.65 6.74
N PHE A 172 -3.43 18.49 7.35
CA PHE A 172 -2.28 17.62 7.60
C PHE A 172 -2.23 16.37 6.70
N LEU A 173 -3.17 16.22 5.76
CA LEU A 173 -3.15 15.14 4.77
C LEU A 173 -1.80 15.00 4.02
N PRO A 174 -1.05 16.09 3.71
CA PRO A 174 0.28 15.96 3.12
C PRO A 174 1.26 15.14 3.95
N PHE A 175 1.16 15.15 5.28
CA PHE A 175 2.04 14.35 6.14
C PHE A 175 1.79 12.86 6.03
N SER A 176 0.53 12.43 5.91
CA SER A 176 0.19 11.01 5.73
C SER A 176 0.75 10.45 4.41
N ALA A 177 0.70 11.25 3.35
CA ALA A 177 1.27 10.85 2.07
C ALA A 177 2.80 10.81 2.10
N LEU A 178 3.41 11.78 2.76
CA LEU A 178 4.86 11.81 2.93
C LEU A 178 5.36 10.59 3.72
N LEU A 179 4.62 10.20 4.77
CA LEU A 179 4.90 9.00 5.53
C LEU A 179 4.75 7.74 4.64
N SER A 180 3.64 7.63 3.91
CA SER A 180 3.35 6.47 3.05
C SER A 180 4.38 6.32 1.92
N SER A 181 4.74 7.39 1.22
CA SER A 181 5.74 7.36 0.14
C SER A 181 7.15 7.15 0.69
N GLY A 182 7.49 7.83 1.79
CA GLY A 182 8.82 7.81 2.38
C GLY A 182 9.29 6.44 2.82
N MET A 183 8.37 5.58 3.25
CA MET A 183 8.72 4.21 3.64
C MET A 183 9.26 3.38 2.47
N PHE A 184 8.78 3.60 1.25
CA PHE A 184 9.33 2.94 0.06
C PHE A 184 10.76 3.41 -0.21
N PHE A 185 11.02 4.70 -0.06
CA PHE A 185 12.35 5.28 -0.28
C PHE A 185 13.36 4.84 0.78
N ILE A 186 12.95 4.79 2.04
CA ILE A 186 13.79 4.34 3.15
C ILE A 186 14.14 2.86 3.01
N ARG A 187 13.18 2.01 2.60
CA ARG A 187 13.43 0.58 2.30
C ARG A 187 14.40 0.41 1.13
N LEU A 188 14.21 1.18 0.06
CA LEU A 188 15.11 1.17 -1.10
C LEU A 188 16.52 1.65 -0.73
N ASP A 189 16.63 2.60 0.19
CA ASP A 189 17.93 3.08 0.72
C ASP A 189 18.66 2.04 1.59
N GLY A 190 18.04 0.86 1.86
CA GLY A 190 18.61 -0.25 2.63
C GLY A 190 18.39 -0.13 4.14
N SER A 191 17.34 0.55 4.59
CA SER A 191 17.04 0.74 6.01
C SER A 191 15.58 0.32 6.36
N PRO A 192 15.19 -0.95 6.14
CA PRO A 192 13.82 -1.41 6.36
C PRO A 192 13.38 -1.32 7.82
N ASN A 193 14.28 -1.53 8.78
CA ASN A 193 13.98 -1.36 10.20
C ASN A 193 13.62 0.09 10.55
N TYR A 194 14.29 1.06 9.92
CA TYR A 194 13.94 2.47 10.10
C TYR A 194 12.56 2.77 9.50
N ALA A 195 12.23 2.21 8.33
CA ALA A 195 10.90 2.31 7.73
C ALA A 195 9.81 1.72 8.63
N MET A 196 10.07 0.57 9.27
CA MET A 196 9.16 -0.02 10.26
C MET A 196 8.93 0.93 11.45
N LEU A 197 9.99 1.53 11.99
CA LEU A 197 9.88 2.48 13.10
C LEU A 197 9.08 3.74 12.73
N CYS A 198 9.16 4.18 11.47
CA CYS A 198 8.31 5.29 10.97
C CYS A 198 6.81 4.98 11.03
N ASN A 199 6.41 3.70 11.07
CA ASN A 199 5.02 3.29 11.32
C ASN A 199 4.75 3.02 12.80
N ALA A 200 5.66 2.33 13.47
CA ALA A 200 5.46 1.89 14.85
C ALA A 200 5.36 3.08 15.82
N VAL A 201 6.24 4.07 15.67
CA VAL A 201 6.28 5.23 16.59
C VAL A 201 5.02 6.09 16.47
N PRO A 202 4.53 6.48 15.28
CA PRO A 202 3.24 7.14 15.15
C PRO A 202 2.08 6.36 15.76
N ALA A 203 2.05 5.03 15.56
CA ALA A 203 1.01 4.17 16.13
C ALA A 203 1.01 4.24 17.66
N VAL A 204 2.18 4.13 18.30
CA VAL A 204 2.32 4.23 19.76
C VAL A 204 1.91 5.62 20.26
N ILE A 205 2.37 6.68 19.57
CA ILE A 205 2.01 8.06 19.94
C ILE A 205 0.50 8.28 19.88
N ASN A 206 -0.16 7.79 18.82
CA ASN A 206 -1.61 7.92 18.69
C ASN A 206 -2.34 7.16 19.81
N ILE A 207 -1.97 5.91 20.08
CA ILE A 207 -2.56 5.09 21.17
C ILE A 207 -2.46 5.80 22.54
N VAL A 208 -1.39 6.56 22.74
CA VAL A 208 -1.19 7.32 23.99
C VAL A 208 -1.96 8.64 23.98
N LEU A 209 -1.96 9.36 22.84
CA LEU A 209 -2.59 10.67 22.73
C LEU A 209 -4.13 10.60 22.69
N ASP A 210 -4.69 9.58 22.03
CA ASP A 210 -6.15 9.44 21.93
C ASP A 210 -6.85 9.49 23.31
N PRO A 211 -6.52 8.62 24.28
CA PRO A 211 -7.16 8.69 25.59
C PRO A 211 -6.88 10.00 26.34
N ILE A 212 -5.72 10.59 26.18
CA ILE A 212 -5.38 11.88 26.83
C ILE A 212 -6.24 13.00 26.26
N LEU A 213 -6.35 13.11 24.94
CA LEU A 213 -7.07 14.21 24.29
C LEU A 213 -8.59 13.99 24.32
N ILE A 214 -9.06 12.75 24.14
CA ILE A 214 -10.49 12.44 24.10
C ILE A 214 -11.07 12.45 25.50
N PHE A 215 -10.48 11.69 26.46
CA PHE A 215 -11.02 11.53 27.81
C PHE A 215 -10.43 12.54 28.81
N GLY A 216 -9.10 12.74 28.77
CA GLY A 216 -8.40 13.57 29.75
C GLY A 216 -8.72 15.06 29.57
N LEU A 217 -8.70 15.55 28.34
CA LEU A 217 -8.98 16.95 27.99
C LEU A 217 -10.44 17.17 27.50
N GLY A 218 -11.21 16.11 27.30
CA GLY A 218 -12.60 16.21 26.87
C GLY A 218 -12.79 16.83 25.48
N MET A 219 -11.79 16.72 24.59
CA MET A 219 -11.80 17.39 23.28
C MET A 219 -12.69 16.70 22.25
N GLY A 220 -13.25 15.53 22.56
CA GLY A 220 -14.15 14.82 21.66
C GLY A 220 -13.52 14.51 20.30
N VAL A 221 -14.27 14.67 19.20
CA VAL A 221 -13.85 14.40 17.81
C VAL A 221 -12.61 15.20 17.41
N LYS A 222 -12.50 16.44 17.86
CA LYS A 222 -11.32 17.28 17.68
C LYS A 222 -10.07 16.65 18.30
N GLY A 223 -10.20 16.04 19.48
CA GLY A 223 -9.08 15.34 20.15
C GLY A 223 -8.55 14.18 19.34
N ALA A 224 -9.45 13.34 18.80
CA ALA A 224 -9.08 12.24 17.90
C ALA A 224 -8.36 12.74 16.63
N ALA A 225 -8.88 13.80 15.99
CA ALA A 225 -8.24 14.40 14.83
C ALA A 225 -6.82 14.89 15.15
N ILE A 226 -6.64 15.61 16.27
CA ILE A 226 -5.33 16.14 16.69
C ILE A 226 -4.35 15.00 17.03
N ALA A 227 -4.78 13.95 17.71
CA ALA A 227 -3.94 12.80 18.01
C ALA A 227 -3.41 12.13 16.75
N THR A 228 -4.30 11.89 15.78
CA THR A 228 -3.95 11.32 14.48
C THR A 228 -2.95 12.23 13.72
N VAL A 229 -3.22 13.53 13.68
CA VAL A 229 -2.37 14.51 13.01
C VAL A 229 -0.98 14.58 13.63
N LEU A 230 -0.88 14.68 14.95
CA LEU A 230 0.41 14.78 15.64
C LEU A 230 1.23 13.50 15.44
N SER A 231 0.61 12.33 15.52
CA SER A 231 1.29 11.07 15.28
C SER A 231 1.82 10.94 13.85
N GLN A 232 1.01 11.28 12.85
CA GLN A 232 1.42 11.27 11.43
C GLN A 232 2.50 12.31 11.14
N ALA A 233 2.43 13.50 11.75
CA ALA A 233 3.43 14.54 11.61
C ALA A 233 4.80 14.09 12.15
N VAL A 234 4.84 13.43 13.31
CA VAL A 234 6.09 12.87 13.85
C VAL A 234 6.70 11.84 12.87
N GLY A 235 5.87 10.93 12.33
CA GLY A 235 6.34 9.97 11.32
C GLY A 235 6.88 10.64 10.07
N ALA A 236 6.18 11.65 9.55
CA ALA A 236 6.60 12.43 8.39
C ALA A 236 7.91 13.20 8.64
N ILE A 237 8.06 13.82 9.82
CA ILE A 237 9.31 14.48 10.22
C ILE A 237 10.47 13.48 10.25
N TRP A 238 10.25 12.27 10.75
CA TRP A 238 11.28 11.23 10.75
C TRP A 238 11.66 10.81 9.33
N VAL A 239 10.71 10.68 8.42
CA VAL A 239 10.96 10.42 7.00
C VAL A 239 11.81 11.54 6.38
N ILE A 240 11.41 12.80 6.58
CA ILE A 240 12.16 13.96 6.07
C ILE A 240 13.58 13.98 6.64
N ARG A 241 13.72 13.80 7.97
CA ARG A 241 15.02 13.78 8.62
C ARG A 241 15.94 12.69 8.07
N PHE A 242 15.39 11.50 7.74
CA PHE A 242 16.15 10.46 7.09
C PHE A 242 16.57 10.86 5.67
N LEU A 243 15.62 11.30 4.84
CA LEU A 243 15.87 11.63 3.44
C LEU A 243 16.70 12.91 3.22
N THR A 244 16.79 13.80 4.20
CA THR A 244 17.67 14.98 4.17
C THR A 244 19.02 14.75 4.87
N GLY A 245 19.13 13.67 5.62
CA GLY A 245 20.30 13.32 6.42
C GLY A 245 21.55 13.01 5.58
N PRO A 246 22.74 12.95 6.23
CA PRO A 246 24.00 12.66 5.53
C PRO A 246 24.13 11.18 5.14
N LYS A 247 23.35 10.30 5.75
CA LYS A 247 23.50 8.83 5.64
C LYS A 247 22.71 8.20 4.48
N THR A 248 21.78 8.94 3.87
CA THR A 248 20.94 8.42 2.78
C THR A 248 21.62 8.59 1.41
N ILE A 249 21.46 7.56 0.55
CA ILE A 249 21.84 7.60 -0.85
C ILE A 249 20.82 8.42 -1.64
N LEU A 250 19.53 8.31 -1.27
CA LEU A 250 18.38 8.97 -1.92
C LEU A 250 18.11 10.36 -1.34
N LYS A 251 19.16 11.13 -1.09
CA LYS A 251 19.06 12.45 -0.44
C LYS A 251 18.21 13.42 -1.26
N ILE A 252 17.17 14.00 -0.62
CA ILE A 252 16.39 15.10 -1.17
C ILE A 252 17.26 16.38 -1.21
N ARG A 253 17.30 17.03 -2.37
CA ARG A 253 18.03 18.29 -2.58
C ARG A 253 17.13 19.34 -3.20
N LYS A 254 17.25 20.58 -2.74
CA LYS A 254 16.51 21.72 -3.30
C LYS A 254 16.82 21.97 -4.79
N GLU A 255 18.05 21.66 -5.20
CA GLU A 255 18.51 21.78 -6.59
C GLU A 255 17.76 20.84 -7.55
N ASP A 256 17.32 19.70 -7.04
CA ASP A 256 16.64 18.64 -7.80
C ASP A 256 15.10 18.79 -7.83
N MET A 257 14.55 19.87 -7.21
CA MET A 257 13.11 20.13 -7.13
C MET A 257 12.50 20.72 -8.41
N LYS A 258 13.30 21.05 -9.42
CA LYS A 258 12.77 21.53 -10.71
C LYS A 258 11.92 20.44 -11.35
N LEU A 259 10.64 20.74 -11.56
CA LEU A 259 9.68 19.78 -12.11
C LEU A 259 9.97 19.54 -13.61
N GLU A 260 10.32 18.31 -13.92
CA GLU A 260 10.50 17.86 -15.30
C GLU A 260 9.48 16.76 -15.62
N GLY A 261 8.54 17.04 -16.52
CA GLY A 261 7.50 16.10 -16.90
C GLY A 261 8.03 14.75 -17.37
N LYS A 262 9.20 14.73 -18.03
CA LYS A 262 9.85 13.49 -18.48
C LYS A 262 10.27 12.57 -17.33
N ILE A 263 10.49 13.12 -16.13
CA ILE A 263 10.90 12.36 -14.94
C ILE A 263 9.69 11.88 -14.16
N ILE A 264 8.67 12.74 -14.01
CA ILE A 264 7.51 12.43 -13.20
C ILE A 264 6.50 11.50 -13.90
N MET A 265 6.40 11.54 -15.23
CA MET A 265 5.45 10.72 -15.98
C MET A 265 5.67 9.20 -15.83
N PRO A 266 6.89 8.66 -15.88
CA PRO A 266 7.13 7.24 -15.57
C PRO A 266 6.74 6.87 -14.13
N VAL A 267 6.97 7.77 -13.18
CA VAL A 267 6.59 7.57 -11.76
C VAL A 267 5.07 7.46 -11.63
N LEU A 268 4.34 8.41 -12.23
CA LEU A 268 2.88 8.39 -12.25
C LEU A 268 2.34 7.14 -12.96
N ALA A 269 2.88 6.82 -14.13
CA ALA A 269 2.44 5.67 -14.91
C ALA A 269 2.57 4.34 -14.14
N LEU A 270 3.66 4.16 -13.37
CA LEU A 270 3.85 2.97 -12.55
C LEU A 270 2.99 2.98 -11.29
N GLY A 271 2.83 4.12 -10.66
CA GLY A 271 2.09 4.24 -9.42
C GLY A 271 0.57 4.27 -9.58
N ILE A 272 0.05 4.69 -10.73
CA ILE A 272 -1.40 4.85 -10.97
C ILE A 272 -2.20 3.56 -10.70
N SER A 273 -1.60 2.39 -10.97
CA SER A 273 -2.25 1.11 -10.70
C SER A 273 -2.52 0.90 -9.21
N THR A 274 -1.61 1.33 -8.34
CA THR A 274 -1.78 1.29 -6.88
C THR A 274 -2.90 2.23 -6.42
N PHE A 275 -2.93 3.43 -6.97
CA PHE A 275 -4.01 4.39 -6.68
C PHE A 275 -5.38 3.87 -7.11
N VAL A 276 -5.49 3.33 -8.33
CA VAL A 276 -6.73 2.72 -8.84
C VAL A 276 -7.16 1.54 -7.97
N MET A 277 -6.24 0.69 -7.54
CA MET A 277 -6.56 -0.42 -6.64
C MET A 277 -7.20 0.03 -5.32
N LEU A 278 -6.68 1.10 -4.70
CA LEU A 278 -7.22 1.64 -3.46
C LEU A 278 -8.55 2.37 -3.66
N SER A 279 -8.63 3.19 -4.71
CA SER A 279 -9.86 3.94 -5.01
C SER A 279 -11.03 3.02 -5.34
N THR A 280 -10.78 1.88 -5.98
CA THR A 280 -11.81 0.89 -6.30
C THR A 280 -12.34 0.12 -5.10
N GLU A 281 -11.61 0.07 -3.96
CA GLU A 281 -12.12 -0.57 -2.73
C GLU A 281 -13.40 0.10 -2.22
N SER A 282 -13.47 1.43 -2.28
CA SER A 282 -14.67 2.16 -1.88
C SER A 282 -15.87 1.84 -2.79
N LEU A 283 -15.64 1.77 -4.11
CA LEU A 283 -16.69 1.39 -5.07
C LEU A 283 -17.18 -0.04 -4.84
N LEU A 284 -16.28 -0.97 -4.53
CA LEU A 284 -16.63 -2.34 -4.20
C LEU A 284 -17.46 -2.44 -2.93
N SER A 285 -17.06 -1.72 -1.88
CA SER A 285 -17.79 -1.69 -0.62
C SER A 285 -19.23 -1.20 -0.83
N ILE A 286 -19.41 -0.13 -1.60
CA ILE A 286 -20.75 0.40 -1.95
C ILE A 286 -21.53 -0.64 -2.77
N SER A 287 -20.92 -1.26 -3.77
CA SER A 287 -21.57 -2.24 -4.63
C SER A 287 -22.03 -3.48 -3.87
N PHE A 288 -21.19 -4.02 -3.00
CA PHE A 288 -21.56 -5.14 -2.13
C PHE A 288 -22.65 -4.77 -1.14
N SER A 289 -22.50 -3.64 -0.43
CA SER A 289 -23.46 -3.19 0.57
C SER A 289 -24.83 -2.94 -0.05
N SER A 290 -24.90 -2.26 -1.20
CA SER A 290 -26.18 -1.98 -1.87
C SER A 290 -26.87 -3.25 -2.38
N SER A 291 -26.12 -4.20 -2.96
CA SER A 291 -26.67 -5.46 -3.44
C SER A 291 -27.11 -6.37 -2.29
N LEU A 292 -26.29 -6.48 -1.22
CA LEU A 292 -26.63 -7.30 -0.06
C LEU A 292 -27.80 -6.73 0.74
N ALA A 293 -27.88 -5.39 0.90
CA ALA A 293 -29.04 -4.73 1.53
C ALA A 293 -30.33 -5.03 0.76
N ARG A 294 -30.27 -5.04 -0.58
CA ARG A 294 -31.43 -5.31 -1.45
C ARG A 294 -31.91 -6.74 -1.37
N TYR A 295 -31.01 -7.72 -1.34
CA TYR A 295 -31.36 -9.14 -1.46
C TYR A 295 -31.33 -9.90 -0.14
N GLY A 296 -30.51 -9.51 0.82
CA GLY A 296 -30.25 -10.22 2.08
C GLY A 296 -30.54 -9.41 3.34
N GLY A 297 -30.86 -8.11 3.20
CA GLY A 297 -31.14 -7.23 4.35
C GLY A 297 -29.92 -6.96 5.25
N ASP A 298 -30.17 -6.45 6.43
CA ASP A 298 -29.15 -5.97 7.37
C ASP A 298 -28.21 -7.07 7.84
N VAL A 299 -28.70 -8.31 7.98
CA VAL A 299 -27.87 -9.48 8.38
C VAL A 299 -26.80 -9.76 7.35
N ALA A 300 -27.13 -9.69 6.05
CA ALA A 300 -26.17 -9.92 4.99
C ALA A 300 -25.10 -8.80 4.91
N VAL A 301 -25.50 -7.55 5.15
CA VAL A 301 -24.57 -6.41 5.23
C VAL A 301 -23.66 -6.54 6.45
N GLY A 302 -24.21 -6.95 7.60
CA GLY A 302 -23.44 -7.22 8.81
C GLY A 302 -22.42 -8.35 8.60
N ALA A 303 -22.84 -9.44 7.98
CA ALA A 303 -21.94 -10.56 7.60
C ALA A 303 -20.81 -10.07 6.67
N MET A 304 -21.11 -9.23 5.67
CA MET A 304 -20.10 -8.68 4.76
C MET A 304 -19.06 -7.82 5.50
N THR A 305 -19.47 -7.08 6.51
CA THR A 305 -18.54 -6.30 7.35
C THR A 305 -17.53 -7.20 8.05
N VAL A 306 -17.99 -8.31 8.64
CA VAL A 306 -17.13 -9.32 9.27
C VAL A 306 -16.20 -9.96 8.24
N ILE A 307 -16.74 -10.36 7.08
CA ILE A 307 -15.98 -10.97 5.98
C ILE A 307 -14.89 -10.03 5.46
N THR A 308 -15.21 -8.75 5.27
CA THR A 308 -14.24 -7.73 4.82
C THR A 308 -13.11 -7.56 5.83
N SER A 309 -13.44 -7.51 7.13
CA SER A 309 -12.45 -7.43 8.20
C SER A 309 -11.54 -8.66 8.22
N ALA A 310 -12.09 -9.86 8.05
CA ALA A 310 -11.31 -11.09 7.93
C ALA A 310 -10.44 -11.10 6.66
N SER A 311 -10.95 -10.59 5.52
CA SER A 311 -10.18 -10.49 4.27
C SER A 311 -8.96 -9.57 4.41
N GLN A 312 -9.03 -8.52 5.21
CA GLN A 312 -7.87 -7.66 5.47
C GLN A 312 -6.74 -8.39 6.17
N LEU A 313 -7.04 -9.38 7.04
CA LEU A 313 -6.03 -10.23 7.66
C LEU A 313 -5.27 -11.08 6.63
N CYS A 314 -5.89 -11.39 5.47
CA CYS A 314 -5.22 -12.05 4.36
C CYS A 314 -4.40 -11.07 3.52
N THR A 315 -4.99 -9.96 3.12
CA THR A 315 -4.41 -9.06 2.12
C THR A 315 -3.25 -8.22 2.65
N MET A 316 -3.25 -7.84 3.93
CA MET A 316 -2.17 -7.04 4.53
C MET A 316 -0.81 -7.76 4.51
N PRO A 317 -0.67 -9.03 4.98
CA PRO A 317 0.62 -9.72 4.92
C PRO A 317 1.09 -9.97 3.49
N ILE A 318 0.18 -10.30 2.55
CA ILE A 318 0.54 -10.47 1.13
C ILE A 318 1.10 -9.16 0.55
N SER A 319 0.44 -8.04 0.85
CA SER A 319 0.93 -6.73 0.45
C SER A 319 2.31 -6.43 1.05
N GLY A 320 2.54 -6.82 2.30
CA GLY A 320 3.85 -6.73 2.96
C GLY A 320 4.94 -7.56 2.25
N ILE A 321 4.61 -8.79 1.87
CA ILE A 321 5.51 -9.67 1.12
C ILE A 321 5.90 -9.01 -0.21
N CYS A 322 4.92 -8.51 -0.95
CA CYS A 322 5.15 -7.90 -2.25
C CYS A 322 5.91 -6.56 -2.15
N GLN A 323 5.58 -5.72 -1.18
CA GLN A 323 6.28 -4.45 -0.94
C GLN A 323 7.72 -4.67 -0.46
N GLY A 324 7.99 -5.73 0.32
CA GLY A 324 9.35 -6.12 0.69
C GLY A 324 10.16 -6.67 -0.49
N GLY A 325 9.51 -7.43 -1.38
CA GLY A 325 10.12 -8.00 -2.58
C GLY A 325 10.35 -7.02 -3.72
N GLN A 326 9.58 -5.92 -3.79
CA GLN A 326 9.63 -4.94 -4.86
C GLN A 326 11.04 -4.38 -5.11
N PRO A 327 11.78 -3.83 -4.13
CA PRO A 327 13.11 -3.29 -4.37
C PRO A 327 14.12 -4.38 -4.78
N VAL A 328 13.93 -5.62 -4.33
CA VAL A 328 14.77 -6.76 -4.74
C VAL A 328 14.63 -7.03 -6.24
N MET A 329 13.39 -7.12 -6.72
CA MET A 329 13.12 -7.38 -8.13
C MET A 329 13.52 -6.21 -9.03
N SER A 330 13.11 -4.98 -8.69
CA SER A 330 13.38 -3.80 -9.50
C SER A 330 14.88 -3.47 -9.59
N PHE A 331 15.65 -3.64 -8.49
CA PHE A 331 17.09 -3.45 -8.50
C PHE A 331 17.80 -4.49 -9.39
N ASN A 332 17.52 -5.79 -9.18
CA ASN A 332 18.15 -6.84 -9.97
C ASN A 332 17.74 -6.81 -11.45
N PHE A 333 16.52 -6.34 -11.76
CA PHE A 333 16.08 -6.08 -13.13
C PHE A 333 16.87 -4.93 -13.75
N GLY A 334 17.03 -3.81 -13.02
CA GLY A 334 17.86 -2.69 -13.45
C GLY A 334 19.32 -3.04 -13.68
N ALA A 335 19.86 -3.97 -12.88
CA ALA A 335 21.23 -4.52 -12.99
C ALA A 335 21.37 -5.60 -14.08
N GLY A 336 20.31 -6.00 -14.78
CA GLY A 336 20.33 -7.06 -15.78
C GLY A 336 20.53 -8.48 -15.22
N LYS A 337 20.39 -8.68 -13.91
CA LYS A 337 20.61 -9.98 -13.22
C LYS A 337 19.36 -10.86 -13.29
N LYS A 338 19.06 -11.39 -14.51
CA LYS A 338 17.83 -12.16 -14.80
C LYS A 338 17.57 -13.31 -13.85
N ASP A 339 18.58 -14.10 -13.52
CA ASP A 339 18.43 -15.28 -12.65
C ASP A 339 18.05 -14.88 -11.23
N ARG A 340 18.57 -13.77 -10.73
CA ARG A 340 18.18 -13.24 -9.40
C ARG A 340 16.76 -12.72 -9.40
N VAL A 341 16.29 -12.09 -10.49
CA VAL A 341 14.89 -11.69 -10.63
C VAL A 341 13.97 -12.92 -10.63
N LYS A 342 14.32 -13.99 -11.36
CA LYS A 342 13.57 -15.26 -11.36
C LYS A 342 13.52 -15.90 -9.97
N GLN A 343 14.65 -15.92 -9.25
CA GLN A 343 14.70 -16.43 -7.88
C GLN A 343 13.84 -15.60 -6.93
N ALA A 344 13.94 -14.27 -7.02
CA ALA A 344 13.15 -13.35 -6.21
C ALA A 344 11.63 -13.53 -6.46
N PHE A 345 11.22 -13.64 -7.72
CA PHE A 345 9.83 -13.90 -8.09
C PHE A 345 9.34 -15.25 -7.55
N ARG A 346 10.11 -16.33 -7.76
CA ARG A 346 9.74 -17.67 -7.24
C ARG A 346 9.58 -17.66 -5.74
N PHE A 347 10.50 -17.02 -5.03
CA PHE A 347 10.44 -16.94 -3.57
C PHE A 347 9.22 -16.15 -3.11
N GLN A 348 8.94 -14.99 -3.72
CA GLN A 348 7.75 -14.19 -3.43
C GLN A 348 6.46 -14.98 -3.72
N LEU A 349 6.38 -15.61 -4.89
CA LEU A 349 5.21 -16.41 -5.28
C LEU A 349 4.96 -17.57 -4.30
N THR A 350 6.02 -18.28 -3.91
CA THR A 350 5.91 -19.38 -2.93
C THR A 350 5.39 -18.87 -1.58
N LEU A 351 5.91 -17.75 -1.08
CA LEU A 351 5.44 -17.17 0.18
C LEU A 351 3.96 -16.74 0.09
N CYS A 352 3.59 -16.03 -0.99
CA CYS A 352 2.20 -15.59 -1.19
C CYS A 352 1.25 -16.78 -1.29
N LEU A 353 1.59 -17.80 -2.09
CA LEU A 353 0.78 -19.01 -2.25
C LEU A 353 0.65 -19.80 -0.95
N SER A 354 1.76 -20.03 -0.24
CA SER A 354 1.74 -20.75 1.03
C SER A 354 0.82 -20.05 2.03
N TYR A 355 0.96 -18.73 2.15
CA TYR A 355 0.14 -17.94 3.06
C TYR A 355 -1.34 -17.96 2.68
N THR A 356 -1.67 -17.69 1.41
CA THR A 356 -3.08 -17.68 0.95
C THR A 356 -3.73 -19.04 1.03
N THR A 357 -2.98 -20.13 0.78
CA THR A 357 -3.48 -21.49 0.90
C THR A 357 -3.77 -21.85 2.36
N ILE A 358 -2.86 -21.53 3.29
CA ILE A 358 -3.08 -21.75 4.72
C ILE A 358 -4.29 -20.94 5.20
N PHE A 359 -4.38 -19.68 4.80
CA PHE A 359 -5.50 -18.81 5.15
C PHE A 359 -6.83 -19.34 4.57
N TRP A 360 -6.83 -19.79 3.33
CA TRP A 360 -7.98 -20.42 2.69
C TRP A 360 -8.44 -21.66 3.45
N LEU A 361 -7.52 -22.56 3.82
CA LEU A 361 -7.84 -23.74 4.63
C LEU A 361 -8.47 -23.35 5.96
N LEU A 362 -7.94 -22.33 6.64
CA LEU A 362 -8.49 -21.81 7.89
C LEU A 362 -9.94 -21.34 7.69
N MET A 363 -10.19 -20.55 6.63
CA MET A 363 -11.53 -20.03 6.34
C MET A 363 -12.52 -21.11 5.90
N MET A 364 -12.06 -22.21 5.28
CA MET A 364 -12.93 -23.32 4.90
C MET A 364 -13.25 -24.25 6.09
N LEU A 365 -12.27 -24.46 6.97
CA LEU A 365 -12.41 -25.42 8.08
C LEU A 365 -13.11 -24.82 9.30
N VAL A 366 -12.73 -23.60 9.69
CA VAL A 366 -13.18 -22.98 10.94
C VAL A 366 -13.72 -21.54 10.79
N PRO A 367 -14.57 -21.25 9.79
CA PRO A 367 -15.05 -19.89 9.55
C PRO A 367 -15.86 -19.34 10.73
N GLY A 368 -16.59 -20.16 11.45
CA GLY A 368 -17.37 -19.75 12.62
C GLY A 368 -16.49 -19.25 13.78
N ALA A 369 -15.34 -19.89 14.01
CA ALA A 369 -14.39 -19.41 15.01
C ALA A 369 -13.79 -18.03 14.62
N VAL A 370 -13.53 -17.83 13.33
CA VAL A 370 -13.05 -16.54 12.83
C VAL A 370 -14.14 -15.47 12.95
N ALA A 371 -15.38 -15.77 12.57
CA ALA A 371 -16.52 -14.88 12.73
C ALA A 371 -16.74 -14.50 14.19
N GLY A 372 -16.58 -15.44 15.11
CA GLY A 372 -16.70 -15.24 16.55
C GLY A 372 -15.66 -14.29 17.19
N ILE A 373 -14.54 -14.00 16.47
CA ILE A 373 -13.59 -12.96 16.89
C ILE A 373 -14.20 -11.56 16.75
N PHE A 374 -15.07 -11.37 15.76
CA PHE A 374 -15.63 -10.06 15.39
C PHE A 374 -17.01 -9.78 15.99
N THR A 375 -17.78 -10.81 16.28
CA THR A 375 -19.14 -10.67 16.85
C THR A 375 -19.46 -11.81 17.81
N SER A 376 -20.31 -11.50 18.81
CA SER A 376 -20.85 -12.49 19.77
C SER A 376 -22.30 -12.90 19.45
N ASP A 377 -22.92 -12.34 18.42
CA ASP A 377 -24.27 -12.68 17.98
C ASP A 377 -24.25 -14.02 17.24
N ALA A 378 -24.85 -15.04 17.85
CA ALA A 378 -24.88 -16.40 17.31
C ALA A 378 -25.57 -16.48 15.93
N SER A 379 -26.63 -15.72 15.70
CA SER A 379 -27.35 -15.71 14.42
C SER A 379 -26.49 -15.11 13.31
N LEU A 380 -25.75 -14.05 13.60
CA LEU A 380 -24.82 -13.42 12.67
C LEU A 380 -23.60 -14.31 12.42
N ILE A 381 -23.11 -15.05 13.44
CA ILE A 381 -22.01 -16.01 13.28
C ILE A 381 -22.41 -17.14 12.31
N ASP A 382 -23.59 -17.72 12.47
CA ASP A 382 -24.08 -18.80 11.60
C ASP A 382 -24.22 -18.33 10.15
N TYR A 383 -24.84 -17.16 9.95
CA TYR A 383 -24.98 -16.57 8.62
C TYR A 383 -23.62 -16.23 8.00
N THR A 384 -22.74 -15.62 8.76
CA THR A 384 -21.39 -15.26 8.32
C THR A 384 -20.56 -16.49 7.99
N THR A 385 -20.71 -17.57 8.75
CA THR A 385 -20.02 -18.86 8.49
C THR A 385 -20.35 -19.41 7.11
N TRP A 386 -21.63 -19.40 6.73
CA TRP A 386 -22.07 -19.80 5.40
C TRP A 386 -21.54 -18.83 4.32
N ALA A 387 -21.74 -17.53 4.50
CA ALA A 387 -21.34 -16.51 3.54
C ALA A 387 -19.82 -16.46 3.33
N MET A 388 -19.04 -16.61 4.41
CA MET A 388 -17.57 -16.59 4.39
C MET A 388 -17.00 -17.74 3.58
N ARG A 389 -17.56 -18.94 3.68
CA ARG A 389 -17.13 -20.09 2.88
C ARG A 389 -17.29 -19.83 1.38
N ILE A 390 -18.37 -19.14 0.98
CA ILE A 390 -18.62 -18.81 -0.42
C ILE A 390 -17.67 -17.70 -0.86
N TYR A 391 -17.66 -16.59 -0.16
CA TYR A 391 -16.88 -15.41 -0.50
C TYR A 391 -15.37 -15.70 -0.57
N MET A 392 -14.84 -16.48 0.36
CA MET A 392 -13.42 -16.80 0.43
C MET A 392 -13.02 -18.05 -0.33
N ALA A 393 -13.93 -18.69 -1.08
CA ALA A 393 -13.61 -19.91 -1.83
C ALA A 393 -12.46 -19.71 -2.83
N GLY A 394 -12.31 -18.51 -3.41
CA GLY A 394 -11.28 -18.17 -4.38
C GLY A 394 -10.00 -17.58 -3.80
N ILE A 395 -9.93 -17.31 -2.49
CA ILE A 395 -8.85 -16.50 -1.90
C ILE A 395 -7.45 -17.12 -2.04
N PHE A 396 -7.34 -18.44 -2.19
CA PHE A 396 -6.06 -19.11 -2.48
C PHE A 396 -5.45 -18.62 -3.80
N SER A 397 -6.26 -18.24 -4.78
CA SER A 397 -5.80 -17.75 -6.08
C SER A 397 -5.28 -16.32 -6.05
N THR A 398 -5.70 -15.51 -5.05
CA THR A 398 -5.26 -14.11 -4.92
C THR A 398 -3.76 -14.01 -4.66
N GLY A 399 -3.15 -15.02 -4.03
CA GLY A 399 -1.69 -15.07 -3.85
C GLY A 399 -0.93 -15.04 -5.17
N VAL A 400 -1.37 -15.78 -6.17
CA VAL A 400 -0.80 -15.77 -7.52
C VAL A 400 -1.05 -14.43 -8.19
N GLN A 401 -2.30 -13.97 -8.14
CA GLN A 401 -2.73 -12.74 -8.80
C GLN A 401 -1.91 -11.53 -8.30
N ILE A 402 -1.82 -11.34 -6.98
CA ILE A 402 -1.11 -10.20 -6.38
C ILE A 402 0.39 -10.33 -6.62
N ALA A 403 1.00 -11.53 -6.46
CA ALA A 403 2.42 -11.74 -6.69
C ALA A 403 2.82 -11.41 -8.13
N CYS A 404 2.06 -11.88 -9.14
CA CYS A 404 2.35 -11.59 -10.54
C CYS A 404 2.12 -10.12 -10.89
N GLN A 405 1.02 -9.51 -10.42
CA GLN A 405 0.71 -8.11 -10.69
C GLN A 405 1.74 -7.16 -10.09
N GLN A 406 2.14 -7.37 -8.84
CA GLN A 406 3.16 -6.56 -8.18
C GLN A 406 4.54 -6.75 -8.82
N SER A 407 4.81 -7.94 -9.35
CA SER A 407 6.05 -8.20 -10.11
C SER A 407 6.07 -7.44 -11.43
N PHE A 408 4.95 -7.34 -12.17
CA PHE A 408 4.87 -6.47 -13.34
C PHE A 408 5.21 -5.02 -13.00
N MET A 409 4.72 -4.53 -11.86
CA MET A 409 5.01 -3.18 -11.39
C MET A 409 6.50 -3.01 -11.07
N ALA A 410 7.09 -3.97 -10.34
CA ALA A 410 8.52 -3.96 -10.00
C ALA A 410 9.43 -4.03 -11.25
N LEU A 411 8.97 -4.63 -12.34
CA LEU A 411 9.65 -4.72 -13.63
C LEU A 411 9.34 -3.53 -14.57
N GLY A 412 8.70 -2.47 -14.09
CA GLY A 412 8.42 -1.27 -14.86
C GLY A 412 7.29 -1.41 -15.89
N GLN A 413 6.44 -2.47 -15.80
CA GLN A 413 5.36 -2.73 -16.76
C GLN A 413 4.04 -2.04 -16.34
N ALA A 414 4.03 -0.71 -16.34
CA ALA A 414 2.92 0.12 -15.85
C ALA A 414 1.58 -0.19 -16.51
N LYS A 415 1.54 -0.28 -17.84
CA LYS A 415 0.30 -0.49 -18.61
C LYS A 415 -0.35 -1.84 -18.29
N VAL A 416 0.47 -2.89 -18.23
CA VAL A 416 -0.02 -4.25 -17.94
C VAL A 416 -0.53 -4.32 -16.51
N SER A 417 0.22 -3.75 -15.55
CA SER A 417 -0.19 -3.72 -14.14
C SER A 417 -1.51 -2.99 -13.94
N LEU A 418 -1.70 -1.83 -14.59
CA LEU A 418 -2.94 -1.07 -14.54
C LEU A 418 -4.12 -1.85 -15.15
N LEU A 419 -3.91 -2.45 -16.33
CA LEU A 419 -4.95 -3.25 -16.99
C LEU A 419 -5.43 -4.40 -16.09
N LEU A 420 -4.49 -5.13 -15.48
CA LEU A 420 -4.80 -6.26 -14.60
C LEU A 420 -5.49 -5.80 -13.29
N ALA A 421 -5.13 -4.63 -12.77
CA ALA A 421 -5.81 -4.04 -11.61
C ALA A 421 -7.27 -3.70 -11.94
N CYS A 422 -7.52 -3.07 -13.10
CA CYS A 422 -8.87 -2.74 -13.56
C CYS A 422 -9.67 -4.01 -13.91
N LEU A 423 -9.03 -5.02 -14.50
CA LEU A 423 -9.69 -6.26 -14.89
C LEU A 423 -10.38 -6.93 -13.71
N ARG A 424 -9.65 -7.14 -12.60
CA ARG A 424 -10.20 -7.85 -11.43
C ARG A 424 -11.38 -7.10 -10.83
N LYS A 425 -11.21 -5.82 -10.53
CA LYS A 425 -12.18 -5.07 -9.71
C LYS A 425 -13.28 -4.39 -10.52
N LEU A 426 -12.91 -3.69 -11.58
CA LEU A 426 -13.85 -2.89 -12.37
C LEU A 426 -14.54 -3.71 -13.46
N ILE A 427 -13.80 -4.59 -14.17
CA ILE A 427 -14.33 -5.30 -15.33
C ILE A 427 -15.00 -6.60 -14.92
N LEU A 428 -14.48 -7.31 -13.93
CA LEU A 428 -15.03 -8.60 -13.48
C LEU A 428 -15.93 -8.43 -12.26
N LEU A 429 -15.39 -7.99 -11.13
CA LEU A 429 -16.06 -8.06 -9.84
C LEU A 429 -17.33 -7.20 -9.78
N ILE A 430 -17.23 -5.91 -10.11
CA ILE A 430 -18.40 -5.01 -10.04
C ILE A 430 -19.56 -5.51 -10.92
N PRO A 431 -19.35 -5.84 -12.21
CA PRO A 431 -20.44 -6.42 -13.00
C PRO A 431 -20.99 -7.71 -12.46
N LEU A 432 -20.14 -8.63 -11.95
CA LEU A 432 -20.58 -9.90 -11.39
C LEU A 432 -21.45 -9.73 -10.13
N ILE A 433 -21.16 -8.73 -9.28
CA ILE A 433 -22.01 -8.41 -8.11
C ILE A 433 -23.47 -8.10 -8.53
N PHE A 434 -23.66 -7.48 -9.68
CA PHE A 434 -25.00 -7.12 -10.17
C PHE A 434 -25.61 -8.19 -11.10
N ILE A 435 -24.81 -8.98 -11.82
CA ILE A 435 -25.31 -9.99 -12.78
C ILE A 435 -25.64 -11.30 -12.09
N LEU A 436 -24.75 -11.83 -11.24
CA LEU A 436 -24.93 -13.16 -10.63
C LEU A 436 -26.21 -13.31 -9.81
N PRO A 437 -26.69 -12.30 -9.06
CA PRO A 437 -27.98 -12.41 -8.36
C PRO A 437 -29.18 -12.72 -9.26
N HIS A 438 -29.09 -12.40 -10.55
CA HIS A 438 -30.17 -12.66 -11.52
C HIS A 438 -30.01 -14.01 -12.24
N VAL A 439 -28.85 -14.66 -12.14
CA VAL A 439 -28.54 -15.90 -12.84
C VAL A 439 -28.68 -17.11 -11.92
N VAL A 440 -28.41 -16.95 -10.63
CA VAL A 440 -28.46 -18.03 -9.64
C VAL A 440 -29.79 -18.03 -8.88
N ALA A 441 -30.23 -19.19 -8.44
CA ALA A 441 -31.51 -19.36 -7.75
C ALA A 441 -31.60 -18.54 -6.42
N ASN A 442 -30.48 -18.40 -5.70
CA ASN A 442 -30.41 -17.58 -4.50
C ASN A 442 -29.63 -16.28 -4.81
N PRO A 443 -30.28 -15.11 -4.87
CA PRO A 443 -29.63 -13.85 -5.20
C PRO A 443 -28.47 -13.50 -4.24
N VAL A 444 -28.64 -13.72 -2.93
CA VAL A 444 -27.60 -13.44 -1.93
C VAL A 444 -26.37 -14.31 -2.14
N PHE A 445 -26.58 -15.60 -2.43
CA PHE A 445 -25.48 -16.49 -2.82
C PHE A 445 -24.74 -15.96 -4.05
N GLY A 446 -25.48 -15.43 -5.05
CA GLY A 446 -24.89 -14.82 -6.24
C GLY A 446 -23.99 -13.62 -5.94
N VAL A 447 -24.41 -12.75 -5.00
CA VAL A 447 -23.58 -11.61 -4.59
C VAL A 447 -22.26 -12.08 -3.98
N PHE A 448 -22.30 -13.02 -3.03
CA PHE A 448 -21.06 -13.54 -2.41
C PHE A 448 -20.20 -14.36 -3.39
N LEU A 449 -20.82 -15.04 -4.35
CA LEU A 449 -20.11 -15.82 -5.37
C LEU A 449 -19.33 -14.94 -6.37
N ALA A 450 -19.67 -13.67 -6.49
CA ALA A 450 -18.98 -12.73 -7.39
C ALA A 450 -17.48 -12.63 -7.10
N GLU A 451 -17.09 -12.62 -5.82
CA GLU A 451 -15.68 -12.50 -5.41
C GLU A 451 -14.83 -13.70 -5.87
N PRO A 452 -15.14 -14.96 -5.50
CA PRO A 452 -14.30 -16.08 -5.90
C PRO A 452 -14.27 -16.31 -7.41
N VAL A 453 -15.37 -16.04 -8.14
CA VAL A 453 -15.38 -16.13 -9.60
C VAL A 453 -14.44 -15.09 -10.21
N SER A 454 -14.52 -13.84 -9.74
CA SER A 454 -13.62 -12.78 -10.18
C SER A 454 -12.16 -13.08 -9.84
N ASP A 455 -11.89 -13.58 -8.64
CA ASP A 455 -10.54 -13.90 -8.19
C ASP A 455 -9.88 -14.99 -9.03
N ILE A 456 -10.60 -16.07 -9.28
CA ILE A 456 -10.08 -17.20 -10.07
C ILE A 456 -9.82 -16.77 -11.52
N ILE A 457 -10.76 -16.06 -12.15
CA ILE A 457 -10.59 -15.56 -13.53
C ILE A 457 -9.43 -14.58 -13.59
N ALA A 458 -9.38 -13.60 -12.68
CA ALA A 458 -8.31 -12.61 -12.64
C ALA A 458 -6.94 -13.25 -12.39
N ALA A 459 -6.87 -14.24 -11.49
CA ALA A 459 -5.63 -14.96 -11.22
C ALA A 459 -5.17 -15.75 -12.45
N ALA A 460 -6.07 -16.44 -13.15
CA ALA A 460 -5.75 -17.17 -14.36
C ALA A 460 -5.23 -16.24 -15.48
N VAL A 461 -5.93 -15.12 -15.74
CA VAL A 461 -5.51 -14.14 -16.75
C VAL A 461 -4.18 -13.50 -16.37
N THR A 462 -4.02 -13.10 -15.11
CA THR A 462 -2.78 -12.46 -14.63
C THR A 462 -1.60 -13.41 -14.70
N ALA A 463 -1.76 -14.64 -14.23
CA ALA A 463 -0.71 -15.66 -14.28
C ALA A 463 -0.30 -15.99 -15.73
N THR A 464 -1.29 -16.25 -16.60
CA THR A 464 -1.02 -16.55 -18.02
C THR A 464 -0.28 -15.39 -18.68
N THR A 465 -0.74 -14.14 -18.50
CA THR A 465 -0.10 -12.96 -19.04
C THR A 465 1.33 -12.81 -18.51
N PHE A 466 1.52 -13.07 -17.21
CA PHE A 466 2.84 -12.96 -16.59
C PHE A 466 3.81 -14.00 -17.15
N PHE A 467 3.47 -15.26 -17.15
CA PHE A 467 4.37 -16.33 -17.62
C PHE A 467 4.69 -16.21 -19.11
N LEU A 468 3.76 -15.74 -19.94
CA LEU A 468 4.00 -15.50 -21.37
C LEU A 468 4.94 -14.32 -21.62
N GLN A 469 4.88 -13.29 -20.77
CA GLN A 469 5.65 -12.04 -20.98
C GLN A 469 6.93 -11.98 -20.15
N PHE A 470 7.03 -12.72 -19.05
CA PHE A 470 8.10 -12.59 -18.05
C PHE A 470 9.50 -12.74 -18.66
N ASN A 471 9.75 -13.81 -19.40
CA ASN A 471 11.04 -14.01 -20.05
C ASN A 471 11.32 -12.94 -21.12
N LYS A 472 10.32 -12.53 -21.89
CA LYS A 472 10.46 -11.47 -22.91
C LYS A 472 10.81 -10.13 -22.27
N ILE A 473 10.23 -9.82 -21.09
CA ILE A 473 10.53 -8.60 -20.33
C ILE A 473 11.98 -8.66 -19.83
N LEU A 474 12.39 -9.80 -19.27
CA LEU A 474 13.76 -9.98 -18.78
C LEU A 474 14.80 -9.90 -19.92
N ASP A 475 14.45 -10.38 -21.11
CA ASP A 475 15.35 -10.33 -22.28
C ASP A 475 15.51 -8.93 -22.85
N LYS A 476 14.44 -8.14 -22.84
CA LYS A 476 14.51 -6.71 -23.23
C LYS A 476 15.33 -5.88 -22.24
N GLY A 477 15.41 -6.33 -20.96
CA GLY A 477 16.06 -5.59 -19.90
C GLY A 477 15.31 -4.32 -19.50
N ALA A 478 15.82 -3.63 -18.49
CA ALA A 478 15.34 -2.32 -18.08
C ALA A 478 15.85 -1.28 -19.10
N GLY A 479 15.18 -1.15 -20.24
CA GLY A 479 15.46 -0.13 -21.24
C GLY A 479 15.44 1.30 -20.65
N LYS A 480 15.32 2.33 -21.47
CA LYS A 480 15.10 3.71 -20.98
C LYS A 480 13.75 3.77 -20.26
N VAL A 481 13.74 3.57 -18.96
CA VAL A 481 12.62 3.88 -18.07
C VAL A 481 12.64 5.37 -17.75
#